data_f0a2baea896348a91978492bcc640db7
#
_entry.id   f0a2baea896348a91978492bcc640db7
#
_cell.length_a   1.000
_cell.length_b   1.000
_cell.length_c   1.000
_cell.angle_alpha   90.00
_cell.angle_beta   90.00
_cell.angle_gamma   90.00
#
_symmetry.space_group_name_H-M   'P 1'
#
loop_
_entity.id
_entity.type
_entity.pdbx_description
1 polymer ?
#
loop_
_entity_poly.entity_id
_entity_poly.type
_entity_poly.pdbx_seq_one_letter_code
_entity_poly.pdbx_strand_id
1 'polypeptide(L)'
;MSMDPIETNPESYKVIFENDQVRVLEYLDHPGHMTKPHQHPDSVMYTLSTFSRRLHTNGTTRDIEIVAGTTGWLPAQVHAGENIGQTDTHVIFVELKGDSKLTKNIGPQI
;
A
#
# COMPACT_ATOMS: atom_id res chain seq x y z
N MET A 1 -1.75 -7.55 -19.01
CA MET A 1 -2.73 -7.40 -17.93
C MET A 1 -2.16 -6.50 -16.85
N SER A 2 -3.00 -5.65 -16.35
CA SER A 2 -2.57 -4.71 -15.31
C SER A 2 -2.42 -5.42 -13.96
N MET A 3 -1.41 -4.99 -13.21
CA MET A 3 -1.22 -5.39 -11.82
C MET A 3 -1.50 -4.24 -10.87
N ASP A 4 -2.09 -3.16 -11.38
CA ASP A 4 -2.42 -2.00 -10.55
C ASP A 4 -3.44 -2.39 -9.48
N PRO A 5 -3.19 -2.06 -8.21
CA PRO A 5 -4.11 -2.42 -7.11
C PRO A 5 -5.55 -1.95 -7.34
N ILE A 6 -5.73 -0.79 -7.97
CA ILE A 6 -7.07 -0.25 -8.25
C ILE A 6 -7.83 -1.16 -9.21
N GLU A 7 -7.12 -1.79 -10.15
CA GLU A 7 -7.74 -2.65 -11.14
C GLU A 7 -7.87 -4.09 -10.67
N THR A 8 -6.90 -4.57 -9.89
CA THR A 8 -6.94 -5.95 -9.41
C THR A 8 -7.82 -6.12 -8.18
N ASN A 9 -7.90 -5.09 -7.33
CA ASN A 9 -8.62 -5.15 -6.07
C ASN A 9 -9.44 -3.88 -5.84
N PRO A 10 -10.39 -3.59 -6.75
CA PRO A 10 -11.16 -2.33 -6.68
C PRO A 10 -12.06 -2.23 -5.46
N GLU A 11 -12.42 -3.36 -4.86
CA GLU A 11 -13.26 -3.36 -3.67
C GLU A 11 -12.50 -2.91 -2.43
N SER A 12 -11.17 -2.96 -2.44
CA SER A 12 -10.35 -2.64 -1.26
C SER A 12 -9.55 -1.37 -1.43
N TYR A 13 -9.18 -0.99 -2.64
CA TYR A 13 -8.36 0.18 -2.92
C TYR A 13 -9.17 1.30 -3.56
N LYS A 14 -8.91 2.52 -3.11
CA LYS A 14 -9.55 3.70 -3.68
C LYS A 14 -8.52 4.82 -3.79
N VAL A 15 -8.51 5.51 -4.94
CA VAL A 15 -7.69 6.71 -5.11
C VAL A 15 -8.36 7.86 -4.40
N ILE A 16 -7.68 8.47 -3.44
CA ILE A 16 -8.22 9.61 -2.70
C ILE A 16 -7.54 10.92 -3.05
N PHE A 17 -6.37 10.86 -3.70
CA PHE A 17 -5.68 12.05 -4.20
C PHE A 17 -4.66 11.61 -5.25
N GLU A 18 -4.45 12.43 -6.27
CA GLU A 18 -3.45 12.13 -7.29
C GLU A 18 -3.00 13.41 -7.97
N ASN A 19 -1.68 13.50 -8.20
CA ASN A 19 -1.10 14.55 -9.02
C ASN A 19 0.07 13.97 -9.82
N ASP A 20 0.91 14.82 -10.40
CA ASP A 20 2.02 14.33 -11.22
C ASP A 20 3.09 13.58 -10.42
N GLN A 21 3.12 13.74 -9.11
CA GLN A 21 4.21 13.23 -8.29
C GLN A 21 3.79 12.07 -7.42
N VAL A 22 2.54 12.02 -6.99
CA VAL A 22 2.06 10.97 -6.09
C VAL A 22 0.66 10.54 -6.46
N ARG A 23 0.35 9.31 -6.07
CA ARG A 23 -1.02 8.80 -6.06
C ARG A 23 -1.28 8.27 -4.66
N VAL A 24 -2.30 8.81 -4.00
CA VAL A 24 -2.63 8.41 -2.63
C VAL A 24 -3.80 7.45 -2.67
N LEU A 25 -3.59 6.27 -2.12
CA LEU A 25 -4.60 5.20 -2.07
C LEU A 25 -5.04 5.00 -0.63
N GLU A 26 -6.34 4.77 -0.47
CA GLU A 26 -6.88 4.23 0.77
C GLU A 26 -7.15 2.76 0.58
N TYR A 27 -6.67 1.94 1.51
CA TYR A 27 -6.90 0.51 1.53
C TYR A 27 -7.73 0.15 2.75
N LEU A 28 -8.80 -0.61 2.53
CA LEU A 28 -9.65 -1.09 3.62
C LEU A 28 -10.11 -2.50 3.31
N ASP A 29 -9.90 -3.40 4.26
CA ASP A 29 -10.50 -4.73 4.17
C ASP A 29 -10.88 -5.24 5.56
N HIS A 30 -11.54 -6.39 5.58
CA HIS A 30 -12.07 -7.00 6.78
C HIS A 30 -11.37 -8.34 7.05
N PRO A 31 -11.45 -8.86 8.29
CA PRO A 31 -10.86 -10.16 8.60
C PRO A 31 -11.29 -11.24 7.60
N GLY A 32 -10.32 -12.03 7.17
CA GLY A 32 -10.54 -13.10 6.21
C GLY A 32 -10.37 -12.70 4.75
N HIS A 33 -10.31 -11.41 4.45
CA HIS A 33 -10.15 -10.97 3.07
C HIS A 33 -8.74 -11.23 2.57
N MET A 34 -8.64 -11.68 1.32
CA MET A 34 -7.36 -11.90 0.66
C MET A 34 -7.34 -11.14 -0.65
N THR A 35 -6.30 -10.33 -0.87
CA THR A 35 -6.17 -9.60 -2.12
C THR A 35 -5.63 -10.50 -3.21
N LYS A 36 -5.95 -10.15 -4.46
CA LYS A 36 -5.28 -10.72 -5.61
C LYS A 36 -3.89 -10.10 -5.72
N PRO A 37 -2.92 -10.81 -6.33
CA PRO A 37 -1.60 -10.23 -6.54
C PRO A 37 -1.68 -8.92 -7.28
N HIS A 38 -0.88 -7.96 -6.81
CA HIS A 38 -0.84 -6.61 -7.38
C HIS A 38 0.54 -6.03 -7.17
N GLN A 39 0.83 -4.96 -7.92
CA GLN A 39 2.13 -4.31 -7.90
C GLN A 39 2.00 -2.91 -7.33
N HIS A 40 2.87 -2.60 -6.38
CA HIS A 40 3.03 -1.25 -5.84
C HIS A 40 4.36 -0.67 -6.31
N PRO A 41 4.40 0.63 -6.64
CA PRO A 41 5.68 1.33 -6.72
C PRO A 41 6.18 1.63 -5.32
N ASP A 42 7.36 2.24 -5.22
CA ASP A 42 7.85 2.74 -3.93
C ASP A 42 6.78 3.63 -3.31
N SER A 43 6.52 3.40 -2.03
CA SER A 43 5.41 4.07 -1.35
C SER A 43 5.75 4.34 0.10
N VAL A 44 5.14 5.38 0.63
CA VAL A 44 5.07 5.60 2.07
C VAL A 44 3.70 5.13 2.52
N MET A 45 3.65 4.35 3.59
CA MET A 45 2.38 3.92 4.15
C MET A 45 2.17 4.49 5.54
N TYR A 46 0.90 4.72 5.87
CA TYR A 46 0.49 5.14 7.20
C TYR A 46 -0.72 4.32 7.62
N THR A 47 -0.65 3.69 8.79
CA THR A 47 -1.70 2.78 9.24
C THR A 47 -2.72 3.52 10.09
N LEU A 48 -4.00 3.28 9.77
CA LEU A 48 -5.12 3.87 10.51
C LEU A 48 -5.75 2.89 11.48
N SER A 49 -5.34 1.63 11.43
CA SER A 49 -5.83 0.58 12.33
C SER A 49 -4.70 -0.33 12.74
N THR A 50 -4.89 -1.05 13.83
CA THR A 50 -3.99 -2.14 14.22
C THR A 50 -4.50 -3.41 13.57
N PHE A 51 -3.60 -4.14 12.88
CA PHE A 51 -4.02 -5.31 12.11
C PHE A 51 -2.92 -6.35 12.02
N SER A 52 -3.32 -7.56 11.66
CA SER A 52 -2.41 -8.69 11.38
C SER A 52 -2.64 -9.18 9.98
N ARG A 53 -1.56 -9.37 9.23
CA ARG A 53 -1.64 -9.81 7.84
C ARG A 53 -0.61 -10.87 7.53
N ARG A 54 -0.96 -11.72 6.56
CA ARG A 54 -0.01 -12.65 5.94
C ARG A 54 0.32 -12.11 4.57
N LEU A 55 1.61 -11.82 4.36
CA LEU A 55 2.10 -11.29 3.10
C LEU A 55 2.66 -12.43 2.26
N HIS A 56 2.31 -12.43 0.98
CA HIS A 56 2.77 -13.42 0.01
C HIS A 56 3.61 -12.69 -1.02
N THR A 57 4.91 -13.00 -1.07
CA THR A 57 5.86 -12.35 -1.97
C THR A 57 6.84 -13.39 -2.47
N ASN A 58 6.95 -13.53 -3.80
CA ASN A 58 7.95 -14.41 -4.43
C ASN A 58 7.94 -15.83 -3.86
N GLY A 59 6.76 -16.39 -3.65
CA GLY A 59 6.63 -17.77 -3.18
C GLY A 59 6.89 -17.96 -1.70
N THR A 60 7.12 -16.86 -0.96
CA THR A 60 7.29 -16.91 0.49
C THR A 60 6.14 -16.21 1.18
N THR A 61 5.90 -16.56 2.42
CA THR A 61 4.89 -15.90 3.24
C THR A 61 5.51 -15.37 4.51
N ARG A 62 4.96 -14.27 5.01
CA ARG A 62 5.40 -13.69 6.27
C ARG A 62 4.20 -13.09 6.97
N ASP A 63 4.04 -13.43 8.25
CA ASP A 63 3.00 -12.84 9.07
C ASP A 63 3.54 -11.62 9.79
N ILE A 64 2.79 -10.53 9.76
CA ILE A 64 3.16 -9.28 10.40
C ILE A 64 1.99 -8.78 11.23
N GLU A 65 2.33 -8.02 12.27
CA GLU A 65 1.35 -7.26 13.03
C GLU A 65 1.83 -5.81 13.09
N ILE A 66 0.95 -4.87 12.77
CA ILE A 66 1.30 -3.46 12.73
C ILE A 66 0.25 -2.69 13.52
N VAL A 67 0.72 -1.80 14.40
CA VAL A 67 -0.19 -0.97 15.20
C VAL A 67 -0.61 0.26 14.43
N ALA A 68 -1.79 0.77 14.76
CA ALA A 68 -2.30 2.03 14.21
C ALA A 68 -1.31 3.16 14.46
N GLY A 69 -1.20 4.06 13.48
CA GLY A 69 -0.30 5.21 13.58
C GLY A 69 1.14 4.91 13.19
N THR A 70 1.39 3.77 12.56
CA THR A 70 2.74 3.42 12.08
C THR A 70 2.96 3.99 10.69
N THR A 71 4.12 4.62 10.49
CA THR A 71 4.57 5.07 9.18
C THR A 71 5.68 4.14 8.72
N GLY A 72 5.64 3.72 7.46
CA GLY A 72 6.64 2.82 6.93
C GLY A 72 6.91 3.04 5.46
N TRP A 73 8.00 2.45 5.01
CA TRP A 73 8.37 2.45 3.60
C TRP A 73 8.02 1.10 2.99
N LEU A 74 7.31 1.12 1.88
CA LEU A 74 6.99 -0.07 1.11
C LEU A 74 7.76 0.00 -0.20
N PRO A 75 8.84 -0.78 -0.36
CA PRO A 75 9.57 -0.76 -1.63
C PRO A 75 8.72 -1.37 -2.73
N ALA A 76 9.00 -0.94 -3.96
CA ALA A 76 8.29 -1.43 -5.13
C ALA A 76 8.30 -2.96 -5.16
N GLN A 77 7.13 -3.56 -5.30
CA GLN A 77 7.02 -5.03 -5.25
C GLN A 77 5.68 -5.51 -5.78
N VAL A 78 5.66 -6.77 -6.15
CA VAL A 78 4.42 -7.50 -6.43
C VAL A 78 4.14 -8.37 -5.22
N HIS A 79 2.95 -8.26 -4.66
CA HIS A 79 2.56 -9.06 -3.51
C HIS A 79 1.06 -9.27 -3.43
N ALA A 80 0.65 -10.14 -2.52
CA ALA A 80 -0.74 -10.30 -2.11
C ALA A 80 -0.76 -10.34 -0.59
N GLY A 81 -1.89 -10.02 0.00
CA GLY A 81 -2.01 -10.01 1.45
C GLY A 81 -3.33 -10.59 1.90
N GLU A 82 -3.30 -11.21 3.07
CA GLU A 82 -4.48 -11.78 3.69
C GLU A 82 -4.63 -11.20 5.09
N ASN A 83 -5.82 -10.72 5.42
CA ASN A 83 -6.12 -10.26 6.76
C ASN A 83 -6.36 -11.49 7.65
N ILE A 84 -5.37 -11.84 8.45
CA ILE A 84 -5.44 -13.01 9.33
C ILE A 84 -5.79 -12.63 10.76
N GLY A 85 -6.08 -11.36 11.01
CA GLY A 85 -6.42 -10.86 12.33
C GLY A 85 -7.93 -10.81 12.56
N GLN A 86 -8.31 -10.04 13.57
CA GLN A 86 -9.71 -9.88 13.97
C GLN A 86 -10.19 -8.43 13.82
N THR A 87 -9.34 -7.59 13.27
CA THR A 87 -9.66 -6.18 13.02
C THR A 87 -9.51 -5.88 11.54
N ASP A 88 -10.15 -4.80 11.09
CA ASP A 88 -9.99 -4.32 9.72
C ASP A 88 -8.56 -3.87 9.49
N THR A 89 -8.05 -4.05 8.28
CA THR A 89 -6.84 -3.38 7.82
C THR A 89 -7.26 -2.08 7.16
N HIS A 90 -6.74 -0.96 7.65
CA HIS A 90 -7.05 0.36 7.10
C HIS A 90 -5.76 1.14 7.00
N VAL A 91 -5.33 1.43 5.77
CA VAL A 91 -4.00 1.98 5.48
C VAL A 91 -4.10 3.04 4.40
N ILE A 92 -3.28 4.07 4.53
CA ILE A 92 -3.08 5.04 3.46
C ILE A 92 -1.72 4.75 2.85
N PHE A 93 -1.67 4.66 1.51
CA PHE A 93 -0.43 4.51 0.74
C PHE A 93 -0.21 5.76 -0.08
N VAL A 94 0.96 6.36 0.05
CA VAL A 94 1.38 7.45 -0.83
C VAL A 94 2.37 6.84 -1.83
N GLU A 95 1.87 6.54 -3.02
CA GLU A 95 2.67 5.94 -4.09
C GLU A 95 3.43 7.04 -4.83
N LEU A 96 4.73 6.83 -5.01
CA LEU A 96 5.56 7.79 -5.71
C LEU A 96 5.48 7.53 -7.20
N LYS A 97 5.34 8.59 -7.99
CA LYS A 97 5.29 8.51 -9.43
C LYS A 97 6.59 8.98 -10.05
N GLY A 98 6.93 8.40 -11.18
CA GLY A 98 8.06 8.83 -11.95
C GLY A 98 9.37 8.60 -11.26
N ASP A 99 10.36 9.29 -11.71
CA ASP A 99 11.68 9.17 -11.15
C ASP A 99 12.02 10.41 -10.32
N SER A 100 13.10 10.28 -9.58
CA SER A 100 13.48 11.28 -8.60
C SER A 100 14.29 12.42 -9.18
N LYS A 101 14.55 12.41 -10.46
CA LYS A 101 15.40 13.48 -11.03
C LYS A 101 14.77 14.86 -10.89
N LEU A 102 13.47 14.92 -10.68
CA LEU A 102 12.79 16.19 -10.49
C LEU A 102 13.16 16.86 -9.18
N THR A 103 13.75 16.15 -8.26
CA THR A 103 13.98 16.66 -6.93
C THR A 103 15.33 17.34 -6.76
N LYS A 104 16.19 17.23 -7.73
CA LYS A 104 17.57 17.63 -7.56
C LYS A 104 17.78 19.12 -7.30
N ASN A 105 16.82 19.94 -7.66
CA ASN A 105 16.96 21.38 -7.56
C ASN A 105 15.99 21.99 -6.56
N ILE A 106 15.50 21.21 -5.67
CA ILE A 106 14.39 21.66 -4.87
C ILE A 106 14.88 22.18 -3.54
N GLY A 107 14.46 23.39 -3.24
CA GLY A 107 14.56 23.93 -1.91
C GLY A 107 13.35 23.49 -1.09
N PRO A 108 13.14 24.12 0.07
CA PRO A 108 11.98 23.78 0.90
C PRO A 108 10.68 23.93 0.14
N GLN A 109 9.81 22.96 0.30
CA GLN A 109 8.50 22.92 -0.34
C GLN A 109 7.43 22.90 0.74
N ILE A 110 6.45 23.75 0.60
CA ILE A 110 5.31 23.76 1.50
C ILE A 110 4.03 24.06 0.74
#